data_f5b8a0bb2ebdfe44c8c20bbffb30770f
#
_entry.id   f5b8a0bb2ebdfe44c8c20bbffb30770f
#
_cell.length_a   1.000
_cell.length_b   1.000
_cell.length_c   1.000
_cell.angle_alpha   90.00
_cell.angle_beta   90.00
_cell.angle_gamma   90.00
#
_symmetry.space_group_name_H-M   'P 1'
#
loop_
_entity.id
_entity.type
_entity.pdbx_description
1 polymer ?
#
loop_
_entity_poly.entity_id
_entity_poly.type
_entity_poly.pdbx_seq_one_letter_code
_entity_poly.pdbx_strand_id
1 'polypeptide(L)'
;MFKELRVASCVLGCAVACSGGGAAEQAPAPPAGGAAGSPANVMSSAGSSAGSAVGGTSSGNAGSSGSPELPRGGDASGGINNGTAGTAGTAGGNGGSGGGGGSTGIAGGAGSSGGGGGTPGGFVHPGILVNAGMLDFVKGKLTSSAAPWQAALDAASQSKFGALAYQAHPRDDVQCGPTSMPDIGCTDEKNDVIAAYTHALLWYYTGQKPHAAKAIEIMNAWSAVLVKHSLDNEQLQAAWCAEIFPRAAEIIRYSNAGWLDADVKKFEQMLRTAYLPEVKDGSTRTGNWDTSAIDAALNIAVFLDDHTEFDKAIALWRARTPAYIYLSKDGASPVQPPREAARSASALASYWWNPKQFVDGISQESCRDRPGGGTPGFGHAQYGVAALLNAAETARIQGVDLFQPEQARFTAFLELHSKYLNGASTSALCNSTIETVGADPMWDIGYNAYANVLGQPLPETKQLLGQIRPTDATHHMAWETLTHGDIGAAGL
;
A
#
# COMPACT_ATOMS: atom_id res chain seq x y z
N MET A 1 55.41 -19.43 -31.31
CA MET A 1 55.99 -18.06 -31.35
C MET A 1 55.20 -17.24 -30.35
N PHE A 2 55.61 -17.24 -29.08
CA PHE A 2 56.34 -16.22 -28.32
C PHE A 2 55.76 -14.81 -28.53
N LYS A 3 55.17 -14.14 -27.51
CA LYS A 3 55.82 -13.56 -26.33
C LYS A 3 54.80 -13.18 -25.26
N GLU A 4 55.05 -13.66 -24.06
CA GLU A 4 54.59 -13.03 -22.80
C GLU A 4 55.25 -11.66 -22.60
N LEU A 5 54.53 -10.75 -21.88
CA LEU A 5 55.20 -9.72 -21.13
C LEU A 5 54.47 -9.48 -19.80
N ARG A 6 55.12 -9.89 -18.70
CA ARG A 6 54.84 -9.47 -17.30
C ARG A 6 55.61 -8.20 -17.03
N VAL A 7 54.98 -7.26 -16.27
CA VAL A 7 55.71 -6.27 -15.41
C VAL A 7 54.76 -5.97 -14.24
N ALA A 8 54.93 -6.46 -13.08
CA ALA A 8 55.76 -6.15 -11.93
C ALA A 8 55.36 -4.87 -11.15
N SER A 9 55.03 -5.15 -9.90
CA SER A 9 54.74 -4.27 -8.74
C SER A 9 55.73 -3.10 -8.57
N CYS A 10 55.23 -2.01 -8.00
CA CYS A 10 56.03 -1.16 -7.08
C CYS A 10 55.15 -0.67 -5.92
N VAL A 11 55.49 -1.16 -4.75
CA VAL A 11 55.12 -0.65 -3.41
C VAL A 11 56.13 0.43 -3.09
N LEU A 12 55.68 1.60 -2.67
CA LEU A 12 56.55 2.50 -1.93
C LEU A 12 55.74 3.21 -0.83
N GLY A 13 56.06 2.85 0.40
CA GLY A 13 55.62 3.53 1.61
C GLY A 13 56.48 4.75 1.87
N CYS A 14 55.90 5.77 2.48
CA CYS A 14 56.63 6.78 3.26
C CYS A 14 55.81 7.18 4.49
N ALA A 15 56.30 6.75 5.63
CA ALA A 15 55.94 7.32 6.93
C ALA A 15 56.79 8.54 7.19
N VAL A 16 56.20 9.63 7.61
CA VAL A 16 56.91 10.68 8.39
C VAL A 16 55.99 11.16 9.49
N ALA A 17 56.46 10.97 10.72
CA ALA A 17 55.92 11.56 11.95
C ALA A 17 56.56 12.94 12.17
N CYS A 18 55.84 13.86 12.81
CA CYS A 18 56.26 14.77 13.89
C CYS A 18 55.17 15.81 14.19
N SER A 19 54.49 15.73 15.31
CA SER A 19 54.66 16.50 16.57
C SER A 19 54.37 18.01 16.52
N GLY A 20 53.43 18.43 17.39
CA GLY A 20 53.19 19.79 17.90
C GLY A 20 51.70 20.06 18.01
N GLY A 21 51.02 20.01 19.09
CA GLY A 21 51.07 20.74 20.33
C GLY A 21 50.12 21.93 20.27
N GLY A 22 49.01 21.90 21.04
CA GLY A 22 48.29 23.14 21.29
C GLY A 22 46.76 22.99 21.58
N ALA A 23 46.45 23.00 22.87
CA ALA A 23 45.33 23.60 23.55
C ALA A 23 43.88 23.12 23.24
N ALA A 24 43.35 22.41 24.21
CA ALA A 24 41.95 22.22 24.47
C ALA A 24 41.29 23.55 24.91
N GLU A 25 40.19 23.90 24.26
CA GLU A 25 39.28 24.92 24.76
C GLU A 25 37.99 24.27 25.23
N GLN A 26 37.76 24.35 26.52
CA GLN A 26 36.60 23.82 27.25
C GLN A 26 35.37 24.70 27.01
N ALA A 27 34.24 24.06 26.69
CA ALA A 27 32.92 24.68 26.76
C ALA A 27 32.49 24.82 28.24
N PRO A 28 31.77 25.90 28.61
CA PRO A 28 31.31 26.12 29.98
C PRO A 28 30.06 25.33 30.32
N ALA A 29 30.05 24.78 31.53
CA ALA A 29 28.95 24.10 32.19
C ALA A 29 27.85 25.08 32.65
N PRO A 30 26.59 24.65 32.76
CA PRO A 30 25.52 25.46 33.32
C PRO A 30 25.54 25.43 34.87
N PRO A 31 25.04 26.48 35.53
CA PRO A 31 25.08 26.59 37.01
C PRO A 31 23.98 25.75 37.67
N ALA A 32 24.37 25.15 38.78
CA ALA A 32 23.51 24.43 39.71
C ALA A 32 22.91 25.35 40.76
N GLY A 33 21.71 25.02 41.19
CA GLY A 33 21.32 25.17 42.57
C GLY A 33 20.22 26.11 42.93
N GLY A 34 19.22 25.56 43.62
CA GLY A 34 18.32 26.34 44.48
C GLY A 34 17.00 25.60 44.75
N ALA A 35 16.97 24.86 45.84
CA ALA A 35 15.86 24.08 46.35
C ALA A 35 14.84 24.95 47.14
N ALA A 36 13.64 24.40 47.30
CA ALA A 36 12.71 24.48 48.40
C ALA A 36 11.54 25.49 48.34
N GLY A 37 10.34 24.93 48.57
CA GLY A 37 9.21 25.64 49.14
C GLY A 37 7.84 25.39 48.57
N SER A 38 7.18 24.29 48.94
CA SER A 38 5.70 24.28 49.08
C SER A 38 5.34 24.90 50.43
N PRO A 39 4.14 25.51 50.66
CA PRO A 39 2.90 24.77 50.71
C PRO A 39 1.57 25.51 50.36
N ALA A 40 0.57 24.66 50.13
CA ALA A 40 -0.85 24.71 50.62
C ALA A 40 -1.81 25.84 50.30
N ASN A 41 -2.93 25.40 49.70
CA ASN A 41 -4.35 25.75 49.99
C ASN A 41 -4.80 27.21 50.17
N VAL A 42 -5.88 27.58 49.47
CA VAL A 42 -7.20 27.84 50.05
C VAL A 42 -8.25 28.15 48.94
N MET A 43 -9.42 27.61 49.12
CA MET A 43 -10.72 27.85 48.45
C MET A 43 -11.18 29.32 48.57
N SER A 44 -12.01 29.76 47.59
CA SER A 44 -13.37 30.32 47.77
C SER A 44 -13.82 31.08 46.54
N SER A 45 -14.83 30.61 45.88
CA SER A 45 -16.27 30.96 45.89
C SER A 45 -16.66 32.34 45.31
N ALA A 46 -17.54 32.24 44.31
CA ALA A 46 -18.75 32.99 44.04
C ALA A 46 -18.68 34.46 43.63
N GLY A 47 -19.47 34.79 42.60
CA GLY A 47 -19.97 36.13 42.39
C GLY A 47 -20.50 36.39 40.99
N SER A 48 -21.79 36.23 40.82
CA SER A 48 -22.63 36.67 39.71
C SER A 48 -22.57 38.18 39.49
N SER A 49 -22.73 38.63 38.27
CA SER A 49 -23.86 39.48 37.90
C SER A 49 -23.72 40.12 36.52
N ALA A 50 -24.85 40.23 35.93
CA ALA A 50 -25.30 40.80 34.68
C ALA A 50 -24.90 42.27 34.41
N GLY A 51 -24.92 42.66 33.15
CA GLY A 51 -24.92 44.05 32.73
C GLY A 51 -24.97 44.19 31.21
N SER A 52 -26.10 44.67 30.74
CA SER A 52 -26.51 44.85 29.35
C SER A 52 -25.85 46.03 28.62
N ALA A 53 -25.83 45.90 27.32
CA ALA A 53 -26.30 46.81 26.26
C ALA A 53 -25.35 47.79 25.56
N VAL A 54 -25.55 47.79 24.25
CA VAL A 54 -25.62 48.84 23.23
C VAL A 54 -24.34 49.24 22.49
N GLY A 55 -24.33 48.90 21.21
CA GLY A 55 -24.24 49.79 20.07
C GLY A 55 -22.87 50.16 19.51
N GLY A 56 -22.67 49.90 18.24
CA GLY A 56 -21.67 50.58 17.46
C GLY A 56 -21.16 49.84 16.25
N THR A 57 -21.70 50.17 15.11
CA THR A 57 -21.31 49.82 13.75
C THR A 57 -19.90 50.21 13.39
N SER A 58 -19.12 49.34 12.72
CA SER A 58 -18.48 49.65 11.40
C SER A 58 -17.62 48.53 10.88
N SER A 59 -17.87 48.22 9.64
CA SER A 59 -17.17 47.56 8.58
C SER A 59 -15.64 47.35 8.69
N GLY A 60 -15.21 46.12 8.37
CA GLY A 60 -13.82 45.77 8.06
C GLY A 60 -13.72 44.37 7.51
N ASN A 61 -13.64 44.30 6.22
CA ASN A 61 -13.52 43.13 5.35
C ASN A 61 -12.18 42.42 5.58
N ALA A 62 -12.19 41.11 5.86
CA ALA A 62 -11.05 40.24 5.61
C ALA A 62 -11.57 38.83 5.33
N GLY A 63 -11.42 38.41 4.07
CA GLY A 63 -11.92 37.16 3.55
C GLY A 63 -11.20 35.96 4.11
N SER A 64 -11.95 34.97 4.55
CA SER A 64 -11.48 33.60 4.72
C SER A 64 -11.95 32.79 3.53
N SER A 65 -10.97 32.24 2.82
CA SER A 65 -11.18 31.30 1.70
C SER A 65 -11.75 30.00 2.21
N GLY A 66 -13.04 29.82 2.08
CA GLY A 66 -13.75 28.56 2.26
C GLY A 66 -13.52 27.67 1.06
N SER A 67 -13.11 26.43 1.28
CA SER A 67 -13.14 25.36 0.28
C SER A 67 -14.58 25.05 -0.08
N PRO A 68 -14.90 24.77 -1.36
CA PRO A 68 -16.26 24.39 -1.74
C PRO A 68 -16.58 22.97 -1.29
N GLU A 69 -17.53 22.86 -0.37
CA GLU A 69 -18.25 21.62 -0.10
C GLU A 69 -19.12 21.26 -1.30
N LEU A 70 -19.04 20.00 -1.74
CA LEU A 70 -19.94 19.44 -2.74
C LEU A 70 -21.29 19.11 -2.10
N PRO A 71 -22.41 19.40 -2.74
CA PRO A 71 -23.74 19.19 -2.16
C PRO A 71 -24.08 17.70 -2.03
N ARG A 72 -24.56 17.32 -0.85
CA ARG A 72 -25.22 16.04 -0.58
C ARG A 72 -26.54 16.00 -1.35
N GLY A 73 -26.71 14.97 -2.17
CA GLY A 73 -28.00 14.64 -2.79
C GLY A 73 -28.99 14.17 -1.73
N GLY A 74 -30.10 14.87 -1.64
CA GLY A 74 -31.19 14.54 -0.72
C GLY A 74 -32.01 13.35 -1.19
N ASP A 75 -32.51 12.62 -0.22
CA ASP A 75 -33.50 11.55 -0.32
C ASP A 75 -34.75 11.99 -1.04
N ALA A 76 -35.20 11.19 -1.99
CA ALA A 76 -36.59 11.17 -2.43
C ALA A 76 -37.07 9.72 -2.48
N SER A 77 -37.79 9.35 -1.43
CA SER A 77 -38.64 8.16 -1.36
C SER A 77 -39.84 8.32 -2.29
N GLY A 78 -40.08 7.33 -3.13
CA GLY A 78 -41.31 7.20 -3.90
C GLY A 78 -41.50 5.75 -4.26
N GLY A 79 -42.45 5.15 -3.58
CA GLY A 79 -42.82 3.74 -3.70
C GLY A 79 -43.85 3.44 -4.79
N ILE A 80 -44.25 2.15 -4.82
CA ILE A 80 -45.44 1.49 -5.43
C ILE A 80 -45.19 1.00 -6.89
N ASN A 81 -45.46 -0.20 -7.30
CA ASN A 81 -46.36 -1.31 -7.01
C ASN A 81 -46.10 -2.52 -7.93
N ASN A 82 -46.34 -3.68 -7.38
CA ASN A 82 -46.84 -4.95 -7.92
C ASN A 82 -47.10 -5.15 -9.42
N GLY A 83 -46.66 -6.31 -9.91
CA GLY A 83 -47.13 -6.94 -11.13
C GLY A 83 -46.68 -8.40 -11.25
N THR A 84 -47.61 -9.27 -10.99
CA THR A 84 -47.62 -10.73 -10.86
C THR A 84 -47.36 -11.51 -12.17
N ALA A 85 -46.70 -12.68 -12.01
CA ALA A 85 -46.99 -14.00 -12.62
C ALA A 85 -46.80 -14.28 -14.12
N GLY A 86 -46.20 -15.44 -14.39
CA GLY A 86 -46.23 -16.14 -15.66
C GLY A 86 -45.25 -17.31 -15.76
N THR A 87 -45.65 -18.40 -15.20
CA THR A 87 -45.51 -19.85 -15.47
C THR A 87 -44.71 -20.36 -16.68
N ALA A 88 -43.85 -21.33 -16.38
CA ALA A 88 -43.69 -22.68 -16.94
C ALA A 88 -43.32 -22.92 -18.41
N GLY A 89 -42.34 -23.79 -18.60
CA GLY A 89 -42.06 -24.49 -19.83
C GLY A 89 -40.93 -25.50 -19.68
N THR A 90 -41.32 -26.72 -19.47
CA THR A 90 -40.54 -27.97 -19.32
C THR A 90 -40.00 -28.54 -20.63
N ALA A 91 -39.08 -29.52 -20.44
CA ALA A 91 -38.69 -30.66 -21.28
C ALA A 91 -37.50 -30.42 -22.21
N GLY A 92 -36.44 -31.19 -22.13
CA GLY A 92 -36.21 -32.64 -22.26
C GLY A 92 -35.17 -32.79 -23.33
N GLY A 93 -34.11 -33.51 -23.19
CA GLY A 93 -33.88 -34.86 -23.09
C GLY A 93 -32.72 -35.30 -23.99
N ASN A 94 -31.92 -36.22 -23.50
CA ASN A 94 -31.13 -37.26 -24.19
C ASN A 94 -29.96 -36.82 -25.10
N GLY A 95 -28.70 -37.30 -24.95
CA GLY A 95 -28.26 -38.68 -24.78
C GLY A 95 -27.22 -38.98 -25.85
N GLY A 96 -26.12 -39.64 -25.51
CA GLY A 96 -25.20 -40.22 -26.51
C GLY A 96 -23.75 -40.27 -26.05
N SER A 97 -23.43 -41.30 -25.49
CA SER A 97 -22.29 -42.20 -25.33
C SER A 97 -21.30 -42.29 -26.47
N GLY A 98 -20.02 -42.51 -26.17
CA GLY A 98 -19.19 -43.44 -26.90
C GLY A 98 -17.73 -43.14 -27.08
N GLY A 99 -16.87 -43.98 -26.51
CA GLY A 99 -15.60 -44.46 -27.03
C GLY A 99 -14.36 -43.62 -26.58
N GLY A 100 -13.43 -44.02 -25.83
CA GLY A 100 -12.69 -45.31 -25.83
C GLY A 100 -11.39 -45.19 -26.62
N GLY A 101 -10.22 -45.09 -25.95
CA GLY A 101 -8.93 -45.23 -26.60
C GLY A 101 -7.79 -44.93 -25.65
N GLY A 102 -7.22 -46.00 -25.10
CA GLY A 102 -6.06 -45.95 -24.23
C GLY A 102 -4.77 -45.83 -25.02
N SER A 103 -3.71 -45.46 -24.38
CA SER A 103 -2.46 -46.20 -24.38
C SER A 103 -1.28 -45.41 -23.83
N THR A 104 -0.62 -46.04 -22.94
CA THR A 104 0.81 -46.26 -22.66
C THR A 104 1.57 -45.14 -21.97
N GLY A 105 1.98 -45.50 -20.74
CA GLY A 105 2.84 -44.80 -19.83
C GLY A 105 4.30 -44.77 -20.28
N ILE A 106 5.00 -43.79 -19.74
CA ILE A 106 6.43 -43.88 -19.45
C ILE A 106 6.66 -43.32 -18.06
N ALA A 107 7.21 -44.15 -17.19
CA ALA A 107 7.69 -43.82 -15.87
C ALA A 107 8.99 -43.01 -15.96
N GLY A 108 9.12 -41.97 -15.16
CA GLY A 108 10.37 -41.25 -15.02
C GLY A 108 10.40 -40.34 -13.83
N GLY A 109 11.06 -40.76 -12.76
CA GLY A 109 11.84 -39.96 -11.86
C GLY A 109 11.16 -39.06 -10.84
N ALA A 110 11.10 -39.57 -9.60
CA ALA A 110 10.81 -38.82 -8.40
C ALA A 110 11.81 -37.68 -8.18
N GLY A 111 11.31 -36.42 -8.21
CA GLY A 111 11.97 -35.27 -7.66
C GLY A 111 11.03 -34.67 -6.62
N SER A 112 11.36 -34.88 -5.34
CA SER A 112 10.66 -34.31 -4.20
C SER A 112 10.92 -32.80 -4.14
N SER A 113 9.94 -32.00 -4.59
CA SER A 113 9.83 -30.58 -4.29
C SER A 113 8.50 -30.39 -3.57
N GLY A 114 8.56 -29.91 -2.32
CA GLY A 114 7.40 -29.56 -1.51
C GLY A 114 6.61 -28.44 -2.20
N GLY A 115 5.64 -28.80 -3.01
CA GLY A 115 4.67 -27.91 -3.58
C GLY A 115 3.43 -27.88 -2.71
N GLY A 116 3.02 -26.75 -2.23
CA GLY A 116 1.69 -26.52 -1.68
C GLY A 116 0.65 -26.94 -2.69
N GLY A 117 -0.02 -28.07 -2.44
CA GLY A 117 -1.08 -28.60 -3.29
C GLY A 117 -2.35 -27.79 -3.11
N GLY A 118 -2.57 -26.80 -3.99
CA GLY A 118 -3.89 -26.22 -4.16
C GLY A 118 -4.85 -27.26 -4.71
N THR A 119 -6.01 -27.38 -4.10
CA THR A 119 -7.15 -28.13 -4.63
C THR A 119 -7.50 -27.56 -6.00
N PRO A 120 -7.89 -28.35 -7.03
CA PRO A 120 -8.30 -27.80 -8.30
C PRO A 120 -9.44 -26.81 -8.11
N GLY A 121 -9.19 -25.50 -8.34
CA GLY A 121 -10.13 -24.40 -8.17
C GLY A 121 -9.98 -23.56 -6.89
N GLY A 122 -9.02 -23.86 -5.97
CA GLY A 122 -8.73 -23.04 -4.80
C GLY A 122 -7.66 -21.97 -5.07
N PHE A 123 -7.56 -20.96 -4.18
CA PHE A 123 -6.49 -19.96 -4.24
C PHE A 123 -5.11 -20.55 -3.92
N VAL A 124 -4.08 -19.89 -4.41
CA VAL A 124 -2.68 -20.14 -4.03
C VAL A 124 -2.41 -19.50 -2.67
N HIS A 125 -1.77 -20.22 -1.75
CA HIS A 125 -1.41 -19.72 -0.41
C HIS A 125 0.03 -20.08 -0.03
N PRO A 126 0.81 -19.18 0.61
CA PRO A 126 0.50 -17.76 0.66
C PRO A 126 0.37 -17.20 -0.76
N GLY A 127 -0.51 -16.24 -0.94
CA GLY A 127 -0.85 -15.77 -2.27
C GLY A 127 -1.30 -14.32 -2.35
N ILE A 128 -1.06 -13.53 -1.31
CA ILE A 128 -1.32 -12.09 -1.28
C ILE A 128 0.00 -11.34 -1.41
N LEU A 129 0.19 -10.63 -2.51
CA LEU A 129 1.37 -9.86 -2.88
C LEU A 129 2.64 -10.72 -3.10
N VAL A 130 2.80 -11.78 -2.35
CA VAL A 130 3.91 -12.75 -2.45
C VAL A 130 3.39 -14.18 -2.36
N ASN A 131 4.07 -15.11 -3.03
CA ASN A 131 3.83 -16.54 -2.87
C ASN A 131 5.07 -17.25 -2.29
N ALA A 132 4.93 -18.53 -1.99
CA ALA A 132 6.03 -19.32 -1.43
C ALA A 132 7.27 -19.34 -2.34
N GLY A 133 7.08 -19.43 -3.68
CA GLY A 133 8.17 -19.42 -4.64
C GLY A 133 8.99 -18.12 -4.60
N MET A 134 8.30 -16.98 -4.58
CA MET A 134 8.94 -15.66 -4.46
C MET A 134 9.71 -15.52 -3.15
N LEU A 135 9.07 -15.91 -2.04
CA LEU A 135 9.70 -15.87 -0.72
C LEU A 135 10.92 -16.77 -0.63
N ASP A 136 10.85 -18.00 -1.17
CA ASP A 136 11.97 -18.94 -1.20
C ASP A 136 13.11 -18.48 -2.12
N PHE A 137 12.77 -17.84 -3.25
CA PHE A 137 13.77 -17.24 -4.14
C PHE A 137 14.59 -16.17 -3.39
N VAL A 138 13.91 -15.24 -2.74
CA VAL A 138 14.58 -14.19 -1.94
C VAL A 138 15.37 -14.80 -0.79
N LYS A 139 14.80 -15.77 -0.06
CA LYS A 139 15.50 -16.49 1.00
C LYS A 139 16.79 -17.12 0.49
N GLY A 140 16.77 -17.73 -0.71
CA GLY A 140 17.96 -18.25 -1.36
C GLY A 140 19.02 -17.18 -1.66
N LYS A 141 18.60 -15.98 -2.08
CA LYS A 141 19.50 -14.84 -2.31
C LYS A 141 20.14 -14.33 -1.02
N LEU A 142 19.39 -14.31 0.07
CA LEU A 142 19.88 -13.89 1.39
C LEU A 142 20.96 -14.82 1.94
N THR A 143 21.01 -16.12 1.58
CA THR A 143 22.09 -17.02 2.01
C THR A 143 23.47 -16.62 1.49
N SER A 144 23.53 -15.85 0.40
CA SER A 144 24.75 -15.31 -0.20
C SER A 144 24.91 -13.81 0.04
N SER A 145 24.09 -13.21 0.90
CA SER A 145 24.06 -11.75 1.18
C SER A 145 23.92 -10.93 -0.11
N ALA A 146 23.10 -11.39 -1.06
CA ALA A 146 22.97 -10.75 -2.36
C ALA A 146 22.21 -9.40 -2.26
N ALA A 147 22.72 -8.43 -3.00
CA ALA A 147 21.98 -7.19 -3.21
C ALA A 147 20.82 -7.41 -4.23
N PRO A 148 19.70 -6.65 -4.10
CA PRO A 148 19.44 -5.63 -3.08
C PRO A 148 18.87 -6.19 -1.77
N TRP A 149 18.59 -7.50 -1.69
CA TRP A 149 17.79 -8.12 -0.62
C TRP A 149 18.43 -8.07 0.76
N GLN A 150 19.77 -8.22 0.86
CA GLN A 150 20.41 -8.17 2.18
C GLN A 150 20.24 -6.79 2.83
N ALA A 151 20.48 -5.71 2.09
CA ALA A 151 20.27 -4.35 2.60
C ALA A 151 18.81 -4.10 2.98
N ALA A 152 17.87 -4.65 2.23
CA ALA A 152 16.44 -4.52 2.52
C ALA A 152 16.03 -5.31 3.77
N LEU A 153 16.57 -6.53 3.96
CA LEU A 153 16.35 -7.30 5.19
C LEU A 153 16.93 -6.58 6.41
N ASP A 154 18.13 -6.03 6.28
CA ASP A 154 18.77 -5.27 7.35
C ASP A 154 17.94 -4.03 7.71
N ALA A 155 17.44 -3.28 6.72
CA ALA A 155 16.56 -2.14 6.93
C ALA A 155 15.27 -2.54 7.66
N ALA A 156 14.60 -3.60 7.23
CA ALA A 156 13.38 -4.11 7.87
C ALA A 156 13.64 -4.53 9.32
N SER A 157 14.74 -5.25 9.57
CA SER A 157 15.11 -5.75 10.89
C SER A 157 15.50 -4.64 11.87
N GLN A 158 16.16 -3.57 11.38
CA GLN A 158 16.59 -2.42 12.19
C GLN A 158 15.49 -1.35 12.35
N SER A 159 14.39 -1.46 11.61
CA SER A 159 13.26 -0.54 11.74
C SER A 159 12.56 -0.65 13.09
N LYS A 160 11.81 0.38 13.47
CA LYS A 160 10.92 0.29 14.65
C LYS A 160 9.93 -0.87 14.54
N PHE A 161 9.55 -1.24 13.32
CA PHE A 161 8.58 -2.31 13.04
C PHE A 161 9.17 -3.73 13.19
N GLY A 162 10.50 -3.89 13.03
CA GLY A 162 11.20 -5.16 13.22
C GLY A 162 11.65 -5.42 14.66
N ALA A 163 11.46 -4.46 15.56
CA ALA A 163 11.89 -4.58 16.96
C ALA A 163 11.01 -5.59 17.72
N LEU A 164 11.62 -6.62 18.36
CA LEU A 164 10.87 -7.59 19.18
C LEU A 164 10.17 -6.95 20.40
N ALA A 165 10.62 -5.76 20.81
CA ALA A 165 9.99 -4.97 21.87
C ALA A 165 8.76 -4.18 21.39
N TYR A 166 8.40 -4.26 20.11
CA TYR A 166 7.23 -3.58 19.57
C TYR A 166 5.97 -3.98 20.34
N GLN A 167 5.12 -3.00 20.64
CA GLN A 167 3.85 -3.20 21.34
C GLN A 167 2.72 -2.78 20.41
N ALA A 168 1.73 -3.65 20.24
CA ALA A 168 0.50 -3.32 19.53
C ALA A 168 -0.45 -2.47 20.39
N HIS A 169 -1.22 -1.59 19.74
CA HIS A 169 -2.14 -0.67 20.39
C HIS A 169 -3.58 -0.81 19.86
N PRO A 170 -4.20 -2.00 19.96
CA PRO A 170 -5.51 -2.26 19.37
C PRO A 170 -6.61 -1.42 20.04
N ARG A 171 -7.63 -1.10 19.24
CA ARG A 171 -8.83 -0.36 19.68
C ARG A 171 -10.07 -1.05 19.15
N ASP A 172 -11.18 -0.87 19.86
CA ASP A 172 -12.50 -1.38 19.45
C ASP A 172 -13.14 -0.51 18.37
N ASP A 173 -12.85 0.79 18.37
CA ASP A 173 -13.29 1.76 17.37
C ASP A 173 -12.09 2.62 16.95
N VAL A 174 -11.64 2.47 15.72
CA VAL A 174 -10.60 3.31 15.13
C VAL A 174 -11.26 4.53 14.51
N GLN A 175 -11.05 5.71 15.13
CA GLN A 175 -11.76 6.95 14.76
C GLN A 175 -10.82 7.88 14.00
N CYS A 176 -11.01 7.96 12.70
CA CYS A 176 -10.19 8.78 11.81
C CYS A 176 -11.00 9.91 11.18
N GLY A 177 -10.84 11.12 11.70
CA GLY A 177 -11.48 12.30 11.15
C GLY A 177 -10.86 12.77 9.82
N PRO A 178 -11.30 13.91 9.27
CA PRO A 178 -10.73 14.50 8.06
C PRO A 178 -9.21 14.62 8.18
N THR A 179 -8.46 14.12 7.17
CA THR A 179 -6.98 14.06 7.22
C THR A 179 -6.44 13.35 8.47
N SER A 180 -7.19 12.34 8.96
CA SER A 180 -6.93 11.59 10.18
C SER A 180 -6.85 12.47 11.45
N MET A 181 -7.66 13.52 11.51
CA MET A 181 -7.79 14.37 12.72
C MET A 181 -9.27 14.48 13.14
N PRO A 182 -9.71 14.01 14.33
CA PRO A 182 -8.85 13.38 15.35
C PRO A 182 -8.23 12.06 14.88
N ASP A 183 -7.06 11.73 15.43
CA ASP A 183 -6.39 10.44 15.30
C ASP A 183 -6.59 9.65 16.60
N ILE A 184 -7.58 8.77 16.62
CA ILE A 184 -7.84 7.88 17.75
C ILE A 184 -7.63 6.43 17.27
N GLY A 185 -6.35 6.05 17.20
CA GLY A 185 -5.91 4.74 16.76
C GLY A 185 -5.55 4.60 15.28
N CYS A 186 -5.73 5.64 14.46
CA CYS A 186 -5.41 5.59 13.03
C CYS A 186 -3.92 5.35 12.77
N THR A 187 -3.05 6.08 13.46
CA THR A 187 -1.60 5.88 13.37
C THR A 187 -1.17 4.59 14.05
N ASP A 188 -1.78 4.23 15.17
CA ASP A 188 -1.52 2.97 15.87
C ASP A 188 -1.79 1.78 14.95
N GLU A 189 -2.98 1.72 14.34
CA GLU A 189 -3.37 0.61 13.45
C GLU A 189 -2.44 0.51 12.24
N LYS A 190 -2.14 1.61 11.56
CA LYS A 190 -1.19 1.62 10.43
C LYS A 190 0.20 1.11 10.82
N ASN A 191 0.69 1.50 11.98
CA ASN A 191 1.99 1.03 12.47
C ASN A 191 1.93 -0.47 12.83
N ASP A 192 0.85 -0.92 13.46
CA ASP A 192 0.69 -2.30 13.91
C ASP A 192 0.58 -3.27 12.73
N VAL A 193 -0.16 -2.92 11.65
CA VAL A 193 -0.23 -3.77 10.45
C VAL A 193 1.12 -3.89 9.75
N ILE A 194 1.87 -2.78 9.67
CA ILE A 194 3.24 -2.78 9.11
C ILE A 194 4.16 -3.64 9.99
N ALA A 195 4.07 -3.54 11.31
CA ALA A 195 4.86 -4.34 12.23
C ALA A 195 4.54 -5.83 12.09
N ALA A 196 3.26 -6.21 12.02
CA ALA A 196 2.85 -7.59 11.79
C ALA A 196 3.46 -8.16 10.50
N TYR A 197 3.39 -7.40 9.39
CA TYR A 197 3.96 -7.82 8.11
C TYR A 197 5.49 -7.88 8.14
N THR A 198 6.14 -6.90 8.75
CA THR A 198 7.59 -6.91 8.95
C THR A 198 8.04 -8.16 9.70
N HIS A 199 7.39 -8.48 10.82
CA HIS A 199 7.71 -9.68 11.58
C HIS A 199 7.39 -10.97 10.84
N ALA A 200 6.35 -11.01 10.00
CA ALA A 200 6.05 -12.16 9.15
C ALA A 200 7.16 -12.41 8.12
N LEU A 201 7.67 -11.35 7.46
CA LEU A 201 8.80 -11.44 6.53
C LEU A 201 10.09 -11.86 7.26
N LEU A 202 10.41 -11.23 8.41
CA LEU A 202 11.59 -11.59 9.20
C LEU A 202 11.53 -13.05 9.67
N TRP A 203 10.35 -13.54 10.08
CA TRP A 203 10.15 -14.96 10.37
C TRP A 203 10.50 -15.84 9.16
N TYR A 204 9.90 -15.56 8.01
CA TYR A 204 10.06 -16.41 6.83
C TYR A 204 11.53 -16.49 6.39
N TYR A 205 12.21 -15.35 6.34
CA TYR A 205 13.57 -15.27 5.85
C TYR A 205 14.62 -15.76 6.86
N THR A 206 14.44 -15.52 8.14
CA THR A 206 15.44 -15.84 9.17
C THR A 206 15.15 -17.14 9.94
N GLY A 207 13.91 -17.61 9.93
CA GLY A 207 13.47 -18.74 10.76
C GLY A 207 13.45 -18.47 12.26
N GLN A 208 13.60 -17.22 12.69
CA GLN A 208 13.64 -16.83 14.09
C GLN A 208 12.21 -16.82 14.70
N LYS A 209 11.89 -17.81 15.52
CA LYS A 209 10.58 -17.97 16.15
C LYS A 209 10.04 -16.74 16.89
N PRO A 210 10.85 -15.89 17.54
CA PRO A 210 10.33 -14.67 18.17
C PRO A 210 9.61 -13.75 17.19
N HIS A 211 10.01 -13.67 15.91
CA HIS A 211 9.31 -12.88 14.91
C HIS A 211 7.95 -13.48 14.53
N ALA A 212 7.87 -14.81 14.36
CA ALA A 212 6.56 -15.47 14.18
C ALA A 212 5.62 -15.18 15.35
N ALA A 213 6.11 -15.34 16.59
CA ALA A 213 5.33 -15.07 17.80
C ALA A 213 4.85 -13.61 17.87
N LYS A 214 5.70 -12.64 17.48
CA LYS A 214 5.35 -11.22 17.49
C LYS A 214 4.31 -10.88 16.43
N ALA A 215 4.41 -11.40 15.20
CA ALA A 215 3.37 -11.22 14.19
C ALA A 215 2.02 -11.76 14.65
N ILE A 216 2.01 -12.97 15.23
CA ILE A 216 0.80 -13.60 15.80
C ILE A 216 0.23 -12.77 16.95
N GLU A 217 1.10 -12.29 17.86
CA GLU A 217 0.69 -11.42 18.98
C GLU A 217 -0.06 -10.18 18.49
N ILE A 218 0.49 -9.47 17.51
CA ILE A 218 -0.13 -8.25 16.96
C ILE A 218 -1.48 -8.57 16.31
N MET A 219 -1.53 -9.58 15.43
CA MET A 219 -2.77 -9.98 14.75
C MET A 219 -3.84 -10.45 15.72
N ASN A 220 -3.47 -11.21 16.75
CA ASN A 220 -4.40 -11.66 17.79
C ASN A 220 -4.89 -10.50 18.66
N ALA A 221 -4.05 -9.52 18.97
CA ALA A 221 -4.44 -8.35 19.74
C ALA A 221 -5.55 -7.55 19.04
N TRP A 222 -5.39 -7.30 17.75
CA TRP A 222 -6.40 -6.59 16.93
C TRP A 222 -7.67 -7.42 16.74
N SER A 223 -7.56 -8.71 16.40
CA SER A 223 -8.73 -9.57 16.19
C SER A 223 -9.54 -9.86 17.45
N ALA A 224 -8.97 -9.60 18.63
CA ALA A 224 -9.69 -9.71 19.90
C ALA A 224 -10.49 -8.45 20.26
N VAL A 225 -10.18 -7.29 19.66
CA VAL A 225 -10.65 -5.99 20.14
C VAL A 225 -11.41 -5.21 19.07
N LEU A 226 -10.92 -5.16 17.82
CA LEU A 226 -11.49 -4.30 16.78
C LEU A 226 -12.92 -4.69 16.41
N VAL A 227 -13.82 -3.71 16.46
CA VAL A 227 -15.24 -3.84 16.10
C VAL A 227 -15.56 -3.06 14.82
N LYS A 228 -15.01 -1.85 14.68
CA LYS A 228 -15.33 -0.95 13.56
C LYS A 228 -14.30 0.15 13.35
N HIS A 229 -14.41 0.79 12.19
CA HIS A 229 -13.82 2.09 11.90
C HIS A 229 -14.91 3.16 11.93
N SER A 230 -14.57 4.41 12.20
CA SER A 230 -15.54 5.51 12.23
C SER A 230 -14.90 6.86 11.88
N LEU A 231 -15.78 7.85 11.65
CA LEU A 231 -15.50 9.20 11.20
C LEU A 231 -15.15 9.29 9.71
N ASP A 232 -14.77 10.50 9.25
CA ASP A 232 -14.69 10.84 7.82
C ASP A 232 -13.73 9.97 7.01
N ASN A 233 -12.61 9.55 7.61
CA ASN A 233 -11.56 8.77 6.96
C ASN A 233 -11.66 7.26 7.21
N GLU A 234 -12.75 6.77 7.80
CA GLU A 234 -12.94 5.36 8.20
C GLU A 234 -12.63 4.38 7.07
N GLN A 235 -13.23 4.60 5.91
CA GLN A 235 -13.08 3.71 4.76
C GLN A 235 -11.63 3.62 4.26
N LEU A 236 -10.94 4.77 4.15
CA LEU A 236 -9.55 4.80 3.69
C LEU A 236 -8.60 4.18 4.71
N GLN A 237 -8.86 4.39 6.00
CA GLN A 237 -8.10 3.78 7.09
C GLN A 237 -8.25 2.25 7.06
N ALA A 238 -9.48 1.77 6.98
CA ALA A 238 -9.77 0.34 6.85
C ALA A 238 -9.10 -0.26 5.59
N ALA A 239 -9.13 0.46 4.47
CA ALA A 239 -8.50 0.02 3.23
C ALA A 239 -6.98 -0.16 3.41
N TRP A 240 -6.25 0.87 3.85
CA TRP A 240 -4.80 0.80 4.03
C TRP A 240 -4.37 -0.33 4.97
N CYS A 241 -5.12 -0.56 6.05
CA CYS A 241 -4.79 -1.61 7.00
C CYS A 241 -5.14 -3.00 6.48
N ALA A 242 -6.27 -3.14 5.77
CA ALA A 242 -6.68 -4.40 5.15
C ALA A 242 -5.88 -4.77 3.89
N GLU A 243 -5.11 -3.86 3.32
CA GLU A 243 -4.10 -4.20 2.32
C GLU A 243 -2.93 -4.99 2.94
N ILE A 244 -2.51 -4.67 4.17
CA ILE A 244 -1.30 -5.25 4.79
C ILE A 244 -1.61 -6.42 5.75
N PHE A 245 -2.63 -6.33 6.58
CA PHE A 245 -2.92 -7.37 7.55
C PHE A 245 -3.08 -8.76 6.90
N PRO A 246 -3.85 -8.93 5.82
CA PRO A 246 -3.96 -10.23 5.16
C PRO A 246 -2.62 -10.73 4.59
N ARG A 247 -1.70 -9.84 4.13
CA ARG A 247 -0.36 -10.23 3.67
C ARG A 247 0.45 -10.87 4.79
N ALA A 248 0.44 -10.26 5.98
CA ALA A 248 1.09 -10.82 7.17
C ALA A 248 0.48 -12.17 7.56
N ALA A 249 -0.85 -12.23 7.57
CA ALA A 249 -1.62 -13.40 7.96
C ALA A 249 -1.37 -14.60 7.02
N GLU A 250 -1.30 -14.38 5.71
CA GLU A 250 -0.97 -15.40 4.71
C GLU A 250 0.40 -16.03 4.98
N ILE A 251 1.43 -15.21 5.14
CA ILE A 251 2.78 -15.71 5.41
C ILE A 251 2.78 -16.53 6.71
N ILE A 252 2.18 -16.04 7.78
CA ILE A 252 2.17 -16.73 9.07
C ILE A 252 1.34 -18.03 9.01
N ARG A 253 0.16 -18.01 8.42
CA ARG A 253 -0.74 -19.16 8.31
C ARG A 253 -0.12 -20.32 7.55
N TYR A 254 0.59 -20.02 6.47
CA TYR A 254 1.10 -21.02 5.54
C TYR A 254 2.61 -21.29 5.64
N SER A 255 3.28 -20.83 6.70
CA SER A 255 4.72 -21.04 6.93
C SER A 255 5.07 -21.86 8.20
N ASN A 256 4.14 -22.61 8.75
CA ASN A 256 4.33 -23.36 10.01
C ASN A 256 4.78 -22.49 11.20
N ALA A 257 4.32 -21.25 11.25
CA ALA A 257 4.65 -20.28 12.31
C ALA A 257 4.01 -20.62 13.67
N GLY A 258 3.06 -21.54 13.72
CA GLY A 258 2.40 -22.00 14.94
C GLY A 258 1.18 -21.15 15.33
N TRP A 259 0.56 -20.44 14.40
CA TRP A 259 -0.70 -19.73 14.65
C TRP A 259 -1.84 -20.73 14.84
N LEU A 260 -2.60 -20.59 15.92
CA LEU A 260 -3.66 -21.53 16.27
C LEU A 260 -4.91 -21.30 15.39
N ASP A 261 -5.54 -22.37 14.91
CA ASP A 261 -6.76 -22.30 14.10
C ASP A 261 -7.89 -21.49 14.76
N ALA A 262 -8.00 -21.54 16.08
CA ALA A 262 -8.98 -20.75 16.82
C ALA A 262 -8.73 -19.25 16.71
N ASP A 263 -7.47 -18.82 16.63
CA ASP A 263 -7.09 -17.42 16.50
C ASP A 263 -7.16 -16.98 15.04
N VAL A 264 -6.80 -17.85 14.08
CA VAL A 264 -7.07 -17.64 12.66
C VAL A 264 -8.55 -17.32 12.41
N LYS A 265 -9.47 -18.09 13.00
CA LYS A 265 -10.91 -17.85 12.87
C LYS A 265 -11.37 -16.52 13.46
N LYS A 266 -10.76 -16.05 14.55
CA LYS A 266 -11.06 -14.71 15.09
C LYS A 266 -10.58 -13.62 14.12
N PHE A 267 -9.41 -13.81 13.54
CA PHE A 267 -8.87 -12.89 12.54
C PHE A 267 -9.74 -12.86 11.27
N GLU A 268 -10.15 -14.02 10.76
CA GLU A 268 -11.13 -14.11 9.66
C GLU A 268 -12.43 -13.36 10.00
N GLN A 269 -12.93 -13.53 11.24
CA GLN A 269 -14.14 -12.82 11.68
C GLN A 269 -13.94 -11.30 11.71
N MET A 270 -12.79 -10.82 12.22
CA MET A 270 -12.45 -9.39 12.20
C MET A 270 -12.45 -8.83 10.76
N LEU A 271 -11.81 -9.55 9.82
CA LEU A 271 -11.81 -9.13 8.42
C LEU A 271 -13.23 -9.05 7.84
N ARG A 272 -14.10 -10.02 8.15
CA ARG A 272 -15.49 -10.06 7.66
C ARG A 272 -16.36 -8.96 8.25
N THR A 273 -16.12 -8.54 9.48
CA THR A 273 -17.05 -7.64 10.20
C THR A 273 -16.57 -6.21 10.32
N ALA A 274 -15.26 -5.98 10.40
CA ALA A 274 -14.71 -4.64 10.60
C ALA A 274 -14.06 -4.03 9.33
N TYR A 275 -13.57 -4.86 8.41
CA TYR A 275 -12.88 -4.36 7.22
C TYR A 275 -13.68 -4.55 5.93
N LEU A 276 -14.15 -5.76 5.65
CA LEU A 276 -14.81 -6.06 4.37
C LEU A 276 -16.04 -5.17 4.08
N PRO A 277 -16.91 -4.83 5.05
CA PRO A 277 -18.02 -3.92 4.80
C PRO A 277 -17.60 -2.55 4.28
N GLU A 278 -16.44 -2.05 4.71
CA GLU A 278 -15.91 -0.74 4.32
C GLU A 278 -15.33 -0.73 2.89
N VAL A 279 -14.82 -1.88 2.40
CA VAL A 279 -14.00 -1.91 1.17
C VAL A 279 -14.60 -2.68 0.00
N LYS A 280 -15.50 -3.63 0.24
CA LYS A 280 -16.00 -4.61 -0.75
C LYS A 280 -16.64 -4.01 -2.01
N ASP A 281 -17.14 -2.80 -1.94
CA ASP A 281 -17.81 -2.12 -3.07
C ASP A 281 -16.91 -1.04 -3.71
N GLY A 282 -15.63 -0.96 -3.33
CA GLY A 282 -14.76 0.16 -3.66
C GLY A 282 -15.22 1.42 -2.95
N SER A 283 -14.81 2.58 -3.47
CA SER A 283 -15.18 3.89 -2.92
C SER A 283 -15.77 4.80 -4.00
N THR A 284 -16.74 5.63 -3.64
CA THR A 284 -17.20 6.74 -4.46
C THR A 284 -16.39 8.01 -4.24
N ARG A 285 -15.48 8.02 -3.27
CA ARG A 285 -14.49 9.08 -3.10
C ARG A 285 -13.41 8.98 -4.17
N THR A 286 -12.67 10.07 -4.34
CA THR A 286 -11.70 10.17 -5.43
C THR A 286 -10.46 9.33 -5.20
N GLY A 287 -9.85 8.91 -6.30
CA GLY A 287 -8.45 8.55 -6.38
C GLY A 287 -8.07 7.33 -5.57
N ASN A 288 -7.09 7.53 -4.72
CA ASN A 288 -6.49 6.49 -3.90
C ASN A 288 -7.48 5.78 -2.94
N TRP A 289 -8.58 6.42 -2.56
CA TRP A 289 -9.61 5.79 -1.74
C TRP A 289 -10.23 4.56 -2.42
N ASP A 290 -10.58 4.72 -3.70
CA ASP A 290 -11.21 3.64 -4.46
C ASP A 290 -10.20 2.54 -4.80
N THR A 291 -8.98 2.91 -5.19
CA THR A 291 -7.94 1.92 -5.52
C THR A 291 -7.48 1.13 -4.31
N SER A 292 -7.32 1.77 -3.15
CA SER A 292 -7.00 1.09 -1.89
C SER A 292 -8.12 0.17 -1.42
N ALA A 293 -9.39 0.60 -1.53
CA ALA A 293 -10.53 -0.27 -1.20
C ALA A 293 -10.56 -1.52 -2.09
N ILE A 294 -10.22 -1.39 -3.38
CA ILE A 294 -10.17 -2.52 -4.32
C ILE A 294 -9.07 -3.51 -3.94
N ASP A 295 -7.83 -3.05 -3.65
CA ASP A 295 -6.74 -3.94 -3.22
C ASP A 295 -7.07 -4.63 -1.89
N ALA A 296 -7.59 -3.87 -0.92
CA ALA A 296 -8.01 -4.42 0.37
C ALA A 296 -9.08 -5.51 0.23
N ALA A 297 -10.12 -5.27 -0.59
CA ALA A 297 -11.17 -6.25 -0.83
C ALA A 297 -10.63 -7.52 -1.47
N LEU A 298 -9.72 -7.38 -2.44
CA LEU A 298 -9.07 -8.50 -3.13
C LEU A 298 -8.21 -9.32 -2.16
N ASN A 299 -7.42 -8.67 -1.30
CA ASN A 299 -6.57 -9.32 -0.32
C ASN A 299 -7.39 -10.05 0.75
N ILE A 300 -8.47 -9.43 1.24
CA ILE A 300 -9.42 -10.08 2.15
C ILE A 300 -10.05 -11.31 1.48
N ALA A 301 -10.48 -11.20 0.23
CA ALA A 301 -11.12 -12.29 -0.51
C ALA A 301 -10.19 -13.51 -0.64
N VAL A 302 -8.90 -13.30 -0.96
CA VAL A 302 -7.92 -14.40 -1.02
C VAL A 302 -7.76 -15.05 0.36
N PHE A 303 -7.54 -14.26 1.43
CA PHE A 303 -7.35 -14.82 2.78
C PHE A 303 -8.57 -15.60 3.29
N LEU A 304 -9.78 -15.20 2.89
CA LEU A 304 -11.03 -15.82 3.29
C LEU A 304 -11.52 -16.93 2.34
N ASP A 305 -10.78 -17.26 1.30
CA ASP A 305 -11.20 -18.19 0.22
C ASP A 305 -12.52 -17.78 -0.46
N ASP A 306 -12.77 -16.46 -0.64
CA ASP A 306 -14.00 -15.92 -1.20
C ASP A 306 -13.85 -15.52 -2.67
N HIS A 307 -14.10 -16.47 -3.57
CA HIS A 307 -14.02 -16.25 -5.03
C HIS A 307 -14.99 -15.20 -5.53
N THR A 308 -16.15 -15.03 -4.89
CA THR A 308 -17.15 -14.06 -5.30
C THR A 308 -16.66 -12.63 -5.08
N GLU A 309 -16.12 -12.34 -3.89
CA GLU A 309 -15.56 -11.03 -3.61
C GLU A 309 -14.25 -10.79 -4.40
N PHE A 310 -13.45 -11.83 -4.66
CA PHE A 310 -12.27 -11.75 -5.52
C PHE A 310 -12.64 -11.30 -6.95
N ASP A 311 -13.58 -12.00 -7.60
CA ASP A 311 -14.03 -11.68 -8.97
C ASP A 311 -14.60 -10.27 -9.05
N LYS A 312 -15.33 -9.85 -8.03
CA LYS A 312 -15.87 -8.51 -7.92
C LYS A 312 -14.76 -7.45 -7.81
N ALA A 313 -13.74 -7.67 -6.95
CA ALA A 313 -12.61 -6.78 -6.83
C ALA A 313 -11.82 -6.66 -8.15
N ILE A 314 -11.62 -7.78 -8.87
CA ILE A 314 -11.02 -7.79 -10.22
C ILE A 314 -11.85 -6.94 -11.20
N ALA A 315 -13.17 -7.05 -11.18
CA ALA A 315 -14.05 -6.26 -12.04
C ALA A 315 -13.96 -4.75 -11.72
N LEU A 316 -13.92 -4.40 -10.43
CA LEU A 316 -13.71 -3.02 -9.96
C LEU A 316 -12.36 -2.47 -10.40
N TRP A 317 -11.29 -3.25 -10.26
CA TRP A 317 -9.95 -2.89 -10.70
C TRP A 317 -9.91 -2.56 -12.20
N ARG A 318 -10.48 -3.45 -13.04
CA ARG A 318 -10.53 -3.27 -14.50
C ARG A 318 -11.30 -2.02 -14.91
N ALA A 319 -12.36 -1.69 -14.18
CA ALA A 319 -13.15 -0.50 -14.44
C ALA A 319 -12.44 0.79 -13.98
N ARG A 320 -11.73 0.72 -12.84
CA ARG A 320 -11.11 1.89 -12.21
C ARG A 320 -9.78 2.29 -12.86
N THR A 321 -8.95 1.34 -13.22
CA THR A 321 -7.59 1.61 -13.73
C THR A 321 -7.56 2.59 -14.91
N PRO A 322 -8.37 2.42 -15.99
CA PRO A 322 -8.40 3.40 -17.08
C PRO A 322 -8.99 4.76 -16.68
N ALA A 323 -9.83 4.80 -15.65
CA ALA A 323 -10.38 6.03 -15.11
C ALA A 323 -9.48 6.71 -14.07
N TYR A 324 -8.35 6.11 -13.73
CA TYR A 324 -7.38 6.64 -12.77
C TYR A 324 -6.05 7.07 -13.40
N ILE A 325 -5.59 6.39 -14.43
CA ILE A 325 -4.38 6.73 -15.18
C ILE A 325 -4.78 6.99 -16.63
N TYR A 326 -4.52 8.18 -17.14
CA TYR A 326 -4.89 8.59 -18.50
C TYR A 326 -3.92 8.03 -19.56
N LEU A 327 -4.49 7.66 -20.70
CA LEU A 327 -3.78 7.48 -21.97
C LEU A 327 -4.49 8.21 -23.09
N SER A 328 -3.74 8.83 -24.00
CA SER A 328 -4.27 9.55 -25.18
C SER A 328 -5.09 8.65 -26.12
N LYS A 329 -4.82 7.33 -26.14
CA LYS A 329 -5.63 6.35 -26.88
C LYS A 329 -7.08 6.26 -26.41
N ASP A 330 -7.38 6.66 -25.16
CA ASP A 330 -8.73 6.63 -24.59
C ASP A 330 -9.59 7.82 -25.05
N GLY A 331 -8.97 8.81 -25.71
CA GLY A 331 -9.60 10.04 -26.20
C GLY A 331 -8.95 11.31 -25.67
N ALA A 332 -9.52 12.45 -26.03
CA ALA A 332 -9.02 13.77 -25.61
C ALA A 332 -9.27 14.08 -24.12
N SER A 333 -10.11 13.31 -23.46
CA SER A 333 -10.44 13.44 -22.04
C SER A 333 -10.28 12.11 -21.35
N PRO A 334 -10.00 12.08 -20.03
CA PRO A 334 -9.94 10.84 -19.25
C PRO A 334 -11.24 10.04 -19.31
N VAL A 335 -11.13 8.76 -19.10
CA VAL A 335 -12.27 7.86 -18.91
C VAL A 335 -13.06 8.32 -17.68
N GLN A 336 -14.41 8.26 -17.77
CA GLN A 336 -15.30 8.61 -16.67
C GLN A 336 -15.09 7.65 -15.48
N PRO A 337 -15.13 8.14 -14.24
CA PRO A 337 -15.05 7.27 -13.09
C PRO A 337 -16.22 6.28 -13.07
N PRO A 338 -15.96 4.99 -12.76
CA PRO A 338 -17.00 3.98 -12.72
C PRO A 338 -17.97 4.24 -11.55
N ARG A 339 -19.23 3.78 -11.71
CA ARG A 339 -20.28 3.84 -10.67
C ARG A 339 -20.71 5.25 -10.26
N GLU A 340 -20.29 6.27 -11.00
CA GLU A 340 -20.67 7.65 -10.79
C GLU A 340 -21.41 8.21 -12.01
N ALA A 341 -22.17 9.28 -11.81
CA ALA A 341 -22.77 10.00 -12.92
C ALA A 341 -21.69 10.60 -13.83
N ALA A 342 -21.90 10.54 -15.15
CA ALA A 342 -20.98 11.13 -16.11
C ALA A 342 -20.80 12.63 -15.88
N ARG A 343 -19.53 13.06 -15.84
CA ARG A 343 -19.13 14.44 -15.64
C ARG A 343 -19.00 15.17 -16.98
N SER A 344 -19.33 16.46 -17.01
CA SER A 344 -18.93 17.31 -18.15
C SER A 344 -17.41 17.39 -18.28
N ALA A 345 -16.89 17.77 -19.43
CA ALA A 345 -15.42 17.89 -19.65
C ALA A 345 -14.75 18.81 -18.61
N SER A 346 -15.39 19.93 -18.25
CA SER A 346 -14.86 20.85 -17.23
C SER A 346 -14.92 20.25 -15.82
N ALA A 347 -16.00 19.55 -15.48
CA ALA A 347 -16.14 18.88 -14.19
C ALA A 347 -15.15 17.70 -14.06
N LEU A 348 -14.88 17.00 -15.17
CA LEU A 348 -13.88 15.94 -15.22
C LEU A 348 -12.45 16.49 -15.06
N ALA A 349 -12.14 17.62 -15.73
CA ALA A 349 -10.85 18.30 -15.54
C ALA A 349 -10.64 18.74 -14.08
N SER A 350 -11.67 19.29 -13.44
CA SER A 350 -11.62 19.63 -12.01
C SER A 350 -11.45 18.41 -11.11
N TYR A 351 -12.10 17.32 -11.42
CA TYR A 351 -11.96 16.02 -10.73
C TYR A 351 -10.53 15.48 -10.84
N TRP A 352 -9.80 15.82 -11.92
CA TRP A 352 -8.38 15.52 -12.14
C TRP A 352 -7.44 16.62 -11.65
N TRP A 353 -7.90 17.51 -10.78
CA TRP A 353 -7.12 18.61 -10.20
C TRP A 353 -6.56 19.60 -11.23
N ASN A 354 -7.27 19.77 -12.36
CA ASN A 354 -6.97 20.71 -13.43
C ASN A 354 -5.51 20.65 -13.92
N PRO A 355 -5.07 19.53 -14.50
CA PRO A 355 -3.76 19.49 -15.13
C PRO A 355 -3.68 20.51 -16.28
N LYS A 356 -2.49 20.97 -16.63
CA LYS A 356 -2.31 21.85 -17.80
C LYS A 356 -2.71 21.14 -19.09
N GLN A 357 -2.40 19.86 -19.18
CA GLN A 357 -2.75 18.99 -20.28
C GLN A 357 -2.85 17.54 -19.78
N PHE A 358 -3.67 16.76 -20.42
CA PHE A 358 -3.67 15.33 -20.24
C PHE A 358 -2.56 14.71 -21.08
N VAL A 359 -1.60 14.06 -20.44
CA VAL A 359 -0.50 13.32 -21.06
C VAL A 359 -0.52 11.88 -20.61
N ASP A 360 0.01 10.97 -21.44
CA ASP A 360 0.06 9.56 -21.10
C ASP A 360 0.78 9.35 -19.76
N GLY A 361 0.15 8.57 -18.89
CA GLY A 361 0.66 8.28 -17.56
C GLY A 361 0.28 9.26 -16.46
N ILE A 362 -0.34 10.41 -16.75
CA ILE A 362 -0.89 11.27 -15.69
C ILE A 362 -1.99 10.52 -14.96
N SER A 363 -1.99 10.52 -13.63
CA SER A 363 -3.07 9.97 -12.82
C SER A 363 -4.05 11.06 -12.37
N GLN A 364 -5.23 10.62 -11.95
CA GLN A 364 -6.26 11.52 -11.45
C GLN A 364 -5.76 12.46 -10.35
N GLU A 365 -4.78 12.04 -9.55
CA GLU A 365 -4.28 12.79 -8.40
C GLU A 365 -2.87 13.38 -8.61
N SER A 366 -2.30 13.29 -9.83
CA SER A 366 -0.94 13.80 -10.10
C SER A 366 -0.80 15.30 -9.84
N CYS A 367 -1.85 16.10 -10.00
CA CYS A 367 -1.83 17.54 -9.75
C CYS A 367 -2.51 17.94 -8.42
N ARG A 368 -2.75 17.00 -7.53
CA ARG A 368 -3.44 17.23 -6.25
C ARG A 368 -2.52 17.84 -5.20
N ASP A 369 -1.33 17.31 -5.05
CA ASP A 369 -0.43 17.66 -3.96
C ASP A 369 0.31 18.97 -4.23
N ARG A 370 0.24 19.90 -3.27
CA ARG A 370 0.75 21.26 -3.37
C ARG A 370 1.59 21.62 -2.16
N PRO A 371 2.52 22.58 -2.26
CA PRO A 371 3.26 23.07 -1.12
C PRO A 371 2.33 23.47 0.03
N GLY A 372 2.58 22.98 1.23
CA GLY A 372 1.76 23.24 2.41
C GLY A 372 0.50 22.38 2.52
N GLY A 373 0.21 21.48 1.57
CA GLY A 373 -0.95 20.60 1.59
C GLY A 373 -0.81 19.33 2.43
N GLY A 374 0.33 19.13 3.08
CA GLY A 374 0.57 18.02 4.03
C GLY A 374 0.98 16.70 3.40
N THR A 375 0.87 16.53 2.09
CA THR A 375 1.30 15.35 1.36
C THR A 375 2.33 15.77 0.30
N PRO A 376 3.61 15.42 0.46
CA PRO A 376 4.66 15.80 -0.50
C PRO A 376 4.46 15.09 -1.85
N GLY A 377 4.86 15.77 -2.87
CA GLY A 377 5.07 15.41 -4.25
C GLY A 377 4.53 14.11 -4.80
N PHE A 378 3.36 14.18 -5.43
CA PHE A 378 2.67 13.01 -5.99
C PHE A 378 2.24 11.95 -4.95
N GLY A 379 2.24 12.22 -3.63
CA GLY A 379 1.92 11.23 -2.61
C GLY A 379 0.60 10.53 -2.85
N HIS A 380 -0.49 11.28 -3.11
CA HIS A 380 -1.78 10.65 -3.40
C HIS A 380 -1.77 9.84 -4.71
N ALA A 381 -1.04 10.32 -5.74
CA ALA A 381 -0.88 9.57 -6.99
C ALA A 381 -0.12 8.26 -6.77
N GLN A 382 0.94 8.31 -5.95
CA GLN A 382 1.72 7.12 -5.57
C GLN A 382 0.86 6.14 -4.75
N TYR A 383 0.10 6.61 -3.76
CA TYR A 383 -0.82 5.75 -2.99
C TYR A 383 -1.80 5.01 -3.90
N GLY A 384 -2.46 5.73 -4.80
CA GLY A 384 -3.46 5.11 -5.67
C GLY A 384 -2.89 4.11 -6.66
N VAL A 385 -1.69 4.37 -7.23
CA VAL A 385 -1.06 3.44 -8.17
C VAL A 385 -0.40 2.27 -7.45
N ALA A 386 0.15 2.48 -6.25
CA ALA A 386 0.64 1.39 -5.41
C ALA A 386 -0.45 0.33 -5.17
N ALA A 387 -1.65 0.76 -4.76
CA ALA A 387 -2.78 -0.14 -4.55
C ALA A 387 -3.15 -0.92 -5.82
N LEU A 388 -3.16 -0.26 -7.00
CA LEU A 388 -3.43 -0.94 -8.27
C LEU A 388 -2.35 -1.97 -8.64
N LEU A 389 -1.08 -1.67 -8.41
CA LEU A 389 0.03 -2.59 -8.67
C LEU A 389 0.03 -3.77 -7.69
N ASN A 390 -0.26 -3.52 -6.42
CA ASN A 390 -0.39 -4.54 -5.38
C ASN A 390 -1.52 -5.53 -5.71
N ALA A 391 -2.70 -4.99 -6.08
CA ALA A 391 -3.83 -5.80 -6.51
C ALA A 391 -3.50 -6.63 -7.77
N ALA A 392 -2.78 -6.04 -8.74
CA ALA A 392 -2.36 -6.74 -9.94
C ALA A 392 -1.39 -7.89 -9.63
N GLU A 393 -0.48 -7.70 -8.67
CA GLU A 393 0.46 -8.73 -8.25
C GLU A 393 -0.26 -9.88 -7.51
N THR A 394 -1.17 -9.56 -6.60
CA THR A 394 -2.02 -10.57 -5.95
C THR A 394 -2.84 -11.34 -7.00
N ALA A 395 -3.47 -10.64 -7.95
CA ALA A 395 -4.24 -11.25 -9.03
C ALA A 395 -3.39 -12.17 -9.91
N ARG A 396 -2.16 -11.76 -10.27
CA ARG A 396 -1.21 -12.56 -11.03
C ARG A 396 -0.87 -13.88 -10.31
N ILE A 397 -0.61 -13.82 -9.02
CA ILE A 397 -0.36 -15.02 -8.20
C ILE A 397 -1.56 -15.97 -8.24
N GLN A 398 -2.77 -15.41 -8.29
CA GLN A 398 -4.02 -16.16 -8.38
C GLN A 398 -4.41 -16.55 -9.82
N GLY A 399 -3.50 -16.34 -10.79
CA GLY A 399 -3.69 -16.75 -12.18
C GLY A 399 -4.48 -15.76 -13.05
N VAL A 400 -4.69 -14.54 -12.59
CA VAL A 400 -5.36 -13.48 -13.35
C VAL A 400 -4.37 -12.39 -13.74
N ASP A 401 -4.01 -12.32 -15.03
CA ASP A 401 -3.11 -11.28 -15.54
C ASP A 401 -3.84 -9.94 -15.67
N LEU A 402 -3.40 -8.97 -14.88
CA LEU A 402 -3.82 -7.57 -14.93
C LEU A 402 -2.69 -6.64 -15.41
N PHE A 403 -1.44 -7.13 -15.45
CA PHE A 403 -0.29 -6.33 -15.87
C PHE A 403 -0.25 -6.13 -17.39
N GLN A 404 -0.35 -7.20 -18.16
CA GLN A 404 -0.21 -7.13 -19.62
C GLN A 404 -1.29 -6.30 -20.30
N PRO A 405 -2.60 -6.40 -19.96
CA PRO A 405 -3.64 -5.58 -20.58
C PRO A 405 -3.46 -4.07 -20.37
N GLU A 406 -2.90 -3.65 -19.23
CA GLU A 406 -2.71 -2.25 -18.86
C GLU A 406 -1.22 -1.82 -18.91
N GLN A 407 -0.35 -2.60 -19.59
CA GLN A 407 1.08 -2.34 -19.68
C GLN A 407 1.40 -0.90 -20.09
N ALA A 408 0.79 -0.42 -21.18
CA ALA A 408 1.05 0.93 -21.70
C ALA A 408 0.71 2.02 -20.65
N ARG A 409 -0.31 1.79 -19.84
CA ARG A 409 -0.80 2.73 -18.85
C ARG A 409 0.14 2.83 -17.65
N PHE A 410 0.51 1.69 -17.09
CA PHE A 410 1.42 1.66 -15.95
C PHE A 410 2.85 2.04 -16.33
N THR A 411 3.36 1.61 -17.49
CA THR A 411 4.71 2.03 -17.92
C THR A 411 4.77 3.54 -18.15
N ALA A 412 3.72 4.14 -18.74
CA ALA A 412 3.63 5.58 -18.89
C ALA A 412 3.58 6.30 -17.53
N PHE A 413 2.81 5.79 -16.55
CA PHE A 413 2.78 6.36 -15.19
C PHE A 413 4.16 6.29 -14.52
N LEU A 414 4.78 5.12 -14.54
CA LEU A 414 6.07 4.88 -13.90
C LEU A 414 7.15 5.83 -14.44
N GLU A 415 7.26 5.93 -15.76
CA GLU A 415 8.27 6.79 -16.40
C GLU A 415 7.96 8.28 -16.22
N LEU A 416 6.69 8.70 -16.33
CA LEU A 416 6.31 10.10 -16.18
C LEU A 416 6.62 10.62 -14.75
N HIS A 417 6.20 9.87 -13.73
CA HIS A 417 6.36 10.30 -12.34
C HIS A 417 7.81 10.17 -11.89
N SER A 418 8.49 9.08 -12.23
CA SER A 418 9.92 8.91 -11.94
C SER A 418 10.76 10.04 -12.50
N LYS A 419 10.49 10.51 -13.74
CA LYS A 419 11.15 11.66 -14.33
C LYS A 419 11.08 12.91 -13.45
N TYR A 420 9.90 13.19 -12.88
CA TYR A 420 9.71 14.33 -11.99
C TYR A 420 10.33 14.11 -10.61
N LEU A 421 10.26 12.91 -10.08
CA LEU A 421 10.91 12.54 -8.82
C LEU A 421 12.45 12.52 -8.95
N ASN A 422 12.97 12.29 -10.15
CA ASN A 422 14.40 12.46 -10.50
C ASN A 422 14.81 13.93 -10.67
N GLY A 423 13.90 14.91 -10.46
CA GLY A 423 14.20 16.33 -10.42
C GLY A 423 13.77 17.15 -11.64
N ALA A 424 13.01 16.57 -12.59
CA ALA A 424 12.45 17.36 -13.67
C ALA A 424 11.35 18.33 -13.16
N SER A 425 11.20 19.49 -13.83
CA SER A 425 10.20 20.47 -13.45
C SER A 425 8.78 20.03 -13.78
N THR A 426 7.88 20.03 -12.81
CA THR A 426 6.45 19.76 -12.98
C THR A 426 5.66 20.90 -13.61
N SER A 427 6.30 22.03 -13.91
CA SER A 427 5.64 23.24 -14.43
C SER A 427 4.88 23.04 -15.75
N ALA A 428 5.24 22.03 -16.55
CA ALA A 428 4.53 21.65 -17.77
C ALA A 428 3.30 20.75 -17.51
N LEU A 429 3.23 20.08 -16.37
CA LEU A 429 2.19 19.08 -16.04
C LEU A 429 0.98 19.71 -15.38
N CYS A 430 1.19 20.53 -14.35
CA CYS A 430 0.14 21.04 -13.48
C CYS A 430 0.01 22.56 -13.55
N ASN A 431 -1.20 23.09 -13.36
CA ASN A 431 -1.46 24.54 -13.29
C ASN A 431 -0.99 25.18 -11.99
N SER A 432 -0.69 24.37 -10.98
CA SER A 432 -0.11 24.81 -9.70
C SER A 432 1.26 24.18 -9.52
N THR A 433 2.09 24.78 -8.68
CA THR A 433 3.35 24.18 -8.25
C THR A 433 3.02 22.89 -7.51
N ILE A 434 3.71 21.81 -7.86
CA ILE A 434 3.70 20.55 -7.14
C ILE A 434 5.00 20.45 -6.37
N GLU A 435 4.91 20.10 -5.10
CA GLU A 435 6.08 19.78 -4.31
C GLU A 435 6.51 18.34 -4.64
N THR A 436 7.65 18.18 -5.29
CA THR A 436 8.19 16.88 -5.70
C THR A 436 9.20 16.37 -4.69
N VAL A 437 8.76 16.20 -3.44
CA VAL A 437 9.67 15.77 -2.36
C VAL A 437 9.40 14.32 -2.04
N GLY A 438 10.36 13.48 -2.38
CA GLY A 438 10.39 12.07 -1.97
C GLY A 438 9.54 11.15 -2.83
N ALA A 439 10.10 9.98 -3.07
CA ALA A 439 9.37 8.84 -3.62
C ALA A 439 8.88 7.97 -2.47
N ASP A 440 7.61 7.60 -2.49
CA ASP A 440 7.07 6.57 -1.61
C ASP A 440 7.60 5.19 -2.02
N PRO A 441 7.61 4.19 -1.13
CA PRO A 441 8.20 2.87 -1.37
C PRO A 441 7.30 1.95 -2.21
N MET A 442 6.95 2.35 -3.47
CA MET A 442 5.95 1.66 -4.32
C MET A 442 6.45 1.27 -5.73
N TRP A 443 7.73 1.39 -6.01
CA TRP A 443 8.26 1.34 -7.39
C TRP A 443 8.79 -0.03 -7.80
N ASP A 444 9.14 -0.90 -6.85
CA ASP A 444 9.76 -2.20 -7.12
C ASP A 444 8.81 -3.19 -7.80
N ILE A 445 7.55 -3.24 -7.38
CA ILE A 445 6.54 -4.16 -7.96
C ILE A 445 6.33 -3.83 -9.44
N GLY A 446 6.06 -2.56 -9.74
CA GLY A 446 5.85 -2.11 -11.12
C GLY A 446 7.10 -2.29 -12.00
N TYR A 447 8.27 -1.97 -11.46
CA TYR A 447 9.54 -2.17 -12.17
C TYR A 447 9.81 -3.66 -12.44
N ASN A 448 9.61 -4.50 -11.43
CA ASN A 448 9.79 -5.94 -11.61
C ASN A 448 8.85 -6.51 -12.67
N ALA A 449 7.56 -6.18 -12.60
CA ALA A 449 6.57 -6.67 -13.56
C ALA A 449 6.89 -6.21 -14.99
N TYR A 450 7.11 -4.93 -15.21
CA TYR A 450 7.25 -4.41 -16.57
C TYR A 450 8.67 -4.47 -17.11
N ALA A 451 9.70 -4.15 -16.33
CA ALA A 451 11.07 -4.18 -16.82
C ALA A 451 11.69 -5.57 -16.77
N ASN A 452 11.61 -6.24 -15.61
CA ASN A 452 12.33 -7.50 -15.41
C ASN A 452 11.60 -8.72 -15.99
N VAL A 453 10.26 -8.70 -16.03
CA VAL A 453 9.44 -9.81 -16.54
C VAL A 453 8.99 -9.57 -17.98
N LEU A 454 8.39 -8.41 -18.26
CA LEU A 454 7.84 -8.09 -19.58
C LEU A 454 8.84 -7.39 -20.52
N GLY A 455 10.07 -7.10 -20.07
CA GLY A 455 11.17 -6.57 -20.89
C GLY A 455 10.95 -5.13 -21.38
N GLN A 456 10.12 -4.36 -20.71
CA GLN A 456 9.86 -2.97 -21.09
C GLN A 456 10.99 -2.05 -20.60
N PRO A 457 11.50 -1.12 -21.41
CA PRO A 457 12.49 -0.16 -20.94
C PRO A 457 11.84 0.87 -20.02
N LEU A 458 12.32 0.94 -18.76
CA LEU A 458 11.91 1.90 -17.75
C LEU A 458 13.13 2.65 -17.19
N PRO A 459 13.81 3.49 -17.98
CA PRO A 459 15.06 4.15 -17.57
C PRO A 459 14.88 5.14 -16.42
N GLU A 460 13.80 5.92 -16.41
CA GLU A 460 13.55 6.90 -15.34
C GLU A 460 13.23 6.19 -14.03
N THR A 461 12.41 5.15 -14.07
CA THR A 461 12.07 4.33 -12.89
C THR A 461 13.31 3.60 -12.36
N LYS A 462 14.16 3.08 -13.25
CA LYS A 462 15.43 2.46 -12.86
C LYS A 462 16.36 3.44 -12.15
N GLN A 463 16.45 4.67 -12.65
CA GLN A 463 17.24 5.72 -12.02
C GLN A 463 16.70 6.06 -10.63
N LEU A 464 15.39 6.20 -10.49
CA LEU A 464 14.73 6.46 -9.22
C LEU A 464 15.01 5.35 -8.20
N LEU A 465 14.82 4.09 -8.59
CA LEU A 465 15.10 2.94 -7.73
C LEU A 465 16.56 2.88 -7.27
N GLY A 466 17.51 3.32 -8.11
CA GLY A 466 18.92 3.46 -7.74
C GLY A 466 19.18 4.49 -6.63
N GLN A 467 18.24 5.41 -6.38
CA GLN A 467 18.34 6.44 -5.35
C GLN A 467 17.62 6.06 -4.05
N ILE A 468 16.52 5.30 -4.14
CA ILE A 468 15.62 5.06 -3.00
C ILE A 468 15.74 3.66 -2.38
N ARG A 469 16.37 2.70 -3.07
CA ARG A 469 16.55 1.34 -2.50
C ARG A 469 17.62 1.33 -1.39
N PRO A 470 17.42 0.55 -0.32
CA PRO A 470 16.24 -0.26 -0.05
C PRO A 470 15.05 0.60 0.39
N THR A 471 13.86 0.25 -0.09
CA THR A 471 12.62 0.92 0.31
C THR A 471 12.19 0.52 1.72
N ASP A 472 11.57 1.44 2.45
CA ASP A 472 11.03 1.25 3.78
C ASP A 472 9.53 0.90 3.77
N ALA A 473 8.76 1.33 4.79
CA ALA A 473 7.35 1.05 4.91
C ALA A 473 6.56 2.27 5.38
N THR A 474 5.46 2.56 4.67
CA THR A 474 4.48 3.58 5.04
C THR A 474 3.10 3.21 4.47
N HIS A 475 2.03 3.50 5.20
CA HIS A 475 0.65 3.18 4.81
C HIS A 475 0.51 1.72 4.33
N HIS A 476 0.16 1.49 3.07
CA HIS A 476 -0.01 0.18 2.45
C HIS A 476 1.17 -0.26 1.58
N MET A 477 2.22 0.53 1.52
CA MET A 477 3.47 0.27 0.80
C MET A 477 4.55 -0.17 1.79
N ALA A 478 5.03 -1.39 1.70
CA ALA A 478 5.94 -1.93 2.70
C ALA A 478 6.94 -2.92 2.11
N TRP A 479 8.22 -2.61 2.26
CA TRP A 479 9.35 -3.52 2.02
C TRP A 479 9.43 -4.08 0.59
N GLU A 480 9.03 -3.31 -0.42
CA GLU A 480 8.98 -3.80 -1.80
C GLU A 480 10.35 -4.25 -2.32
N THR A 481 11.44 -3.56 -1.96
CA THR A 481 12.79 -4.03 -2.35
C THR A 481 13.09 -5.41 -1.79
N LEU A 482 12.64 -5.72 -0.56
CA LEU A 482 12.84 -7.03 0.06
C LEU A 482 12.02 -8.12 -0.63
N THR A 483 10.84 -7.78 -1.13
CA THR A 483 9.89 -8.76 -1.67
C THR A 483 9.92 -8.85 -3.21
N HIS A 484 10.21 -7.75 -3.91
CA HIS A 484 10.12 -7.64 -5.37
C HIS A 484 11.37 -7.09 -6.06
N GLY A 485 12.36 -6.61 -5.29
CA GLY A 485 13.57 -6.04 -5.86
C GLY A 485 14.29 -7.06 -6.75
N ASP A 486 14.27 -6.83 -8.07
CA ASP A 486 14.99 -7.62 -9.09
C ASP A 486 14.72 -9.14 -9.06
N ILE A 487 13.52 -9.57 -8.66
CA ILE A 487 13.13 -10.99 -8.67
C ILE A 487 13.13 -11.53 -10.10
N GLY A 488 12.58 -10.80 -11.07
CA GLY A 488 12.45 -11.21 -12.46
C GLY A 488 11.57 -12.46 -12.63
N ALA A 489 11.53 -12.98 -13.85
CA ALA A 489 10.73 -14.16 -14.16
C ALA A 489 11.21 -15.43 -13.44
N ALA A 490 12.46 -15.47 -12.98
CA ALA A 490 13.03 -16.64 -12.31
C ALA A 490 12.52 -16.82 -10.87
N GLY A 491 11.98 -15.77 -10.25
CA GLY A 491 11.47 -15.82 -8.89
C GLY A 491 9.95 -15.77 -8.78
N LEU A 492 9.23 -15.75 -9.91
CA LEU A 492 7.76 -15.65 -9.95
C LEU A 492 7.05 -17.00 -9.99
#